data_c192de269583186d560309fdb9088000
#
_entry.id   c192de269583186d560309fdb9088000
#
_cell.length_a   1.000
_cell.length_b   1.000
_cell.length_c   1.000
_cell.angle_alpha   90.00
_cell.angle_beta   90.00
_cell.angle_gamma   90.00
#
_symmetry.space_group_name_H-M   'P 1'
#
loop_
_entity.id
_entity.type
_entity.pdbx_description
1 polymer ?
#
loop_
_entity_poly.entity_id
_entity_poly.type
_entity_poly.pdbx_seq_one_letter_code
_entity_poly.pdbx_strand_id
1 'polypeptide(L)'
;LSLGVRAVGLRGDTLCGDAGACFQVRTLQYVLLCDGMGTGAGAKADAEEAISLLRAMITAGFAAPEAMALLNELYLLRGDGCFSTIDLLELDLCTAEGMLYKWGAAPSYLKKGGNVKKIGTASPPPGLGVGEEHRTGGVRLSLQRGELLVLTTDGVPEAACEQYLRTCGALSPRELAAGVVACASES
;
A
#
# COMPACT_ATOMS: atom_id res chain seq x y z
N LEU A 1 14.16 9.77 -5.92
CA LEU A 1 13.13 8.74 -5.79
C LEU A 1 12.66 8.29 -7.19
N SER A 2 12.47 7.01 -7.37
CA SER A 2 11.88 6.43 -8.59
C SER A 2 10.75 5.48 -8.18
N LEU A 3 9.64 5.49 -8.91
CA LEU A 3 8.46 4.69 -8.63
C LEU A 3 8.14 3.80 -9.82
N GLY A 4 7.78 2.55 -9.56
CA GLY A 4 7.21 1.62 -10.53
C GLY A 4 5.89 1.09 -10.00
N VAL A 5 4.86 1.08 -10.85
CA VAL A 5 3.53 0.56 -10.52
C VAL A 5 3.10 -0.44 -11.58
N ARG A 6 2.47 -1.52 -11.15
CA ARG A 6 1.82 -2.50 -12.01
C ARG A 6 0.56 -3.01 -11.33
N ALA A 7 -0.54 -3.06 -12.06
CA ALA A 7 -1.79 -3.65 -11.63
C ALA A 7 -2.34 -4.57 -12.72
N VAL A 8 -2.96 -5.68 -12.32
CA VAL A 8 -3.59 -6.65 -13.22
C VAL A 8 -4.86 -7.17 -12.53
N GLY A 9 -5.97 -7.20 -13.24
CA GLY A 9 -7.22 -7.79 -12.73
C GLY A 9 -7.10 -9.32 -12.58
N LEU A 10 -7.94 -9.89 -11.74
CA LEU A 10 -8.07 -11.35 -11.61
C LEU A 10 -8.51 -11.98 -12.93
N ARG A 11 -8.31 -13.31 -13.07
CA ARG A 11 -8.65 -14.07 -14.29
C ARG A 11 -10.09 -13.81 -14.69
N GLY A 12 -10.28 -13.22 -15.88
CA GLY A 12 -11.60 -12.90 -16.46
C GLY A 12 -12.10 -11.49 -16.16
N ASP A 13 -11.51 -10.76 -15.22
CA ASP A 13 -11.82 -9.36 -14.97
C ASP A 13 -10.89 -8.44 -15.77
N THR A 14 -11.48 -7.46 -16.44
CA THR A 14 -10.73 -6.42 -17.16
C THR A 14 -10.27 -5.30 -16.23
N LEU A 15 -10.78 -5.24 -14.99
CA LEU A 15 -10.49 -4.23 -13.98
C LEU A 15 -9.86 -4.86 -12.75
N CYS A 16 -8.77 -4.24 -12.28
CA CYS A 16 -8.18 -4.54 -10.98
C CYS A 16 -8.96 -3.80 -9.89
N GLY A 17 -9.29 -4.47 -8.78
CA GLY A 17 -9.92 -3.85 -7.61
C GLY A 17 -9.00 -2.90 -6.87
N ASP A 18 -7.70 -3.05 -7.09
CA ASP A 18 -6.67 -2.22 -6.44
C ASP A 18 -6.58 -0.84 -7.07
N ALA A 19 -6.19 0.13 -6.26
CA ALA A 19 -5.82 1.46 -6.70
C ALA A 19 -4.54 1.93 -6.01
N GLY A 20 -3.78 2.78 -6.69
CA GLY A 20 -2.55 3.37 -6.14
C GLY A 20 -2.45 4.85 -6.48
N ALA A 21 -1.83 5.62 -5.59
CA ALA A 21 -1.53 7.02 -5.83
C ALA A 21 -0.15 7.39 -5.30
N CYS A 22 0.43 8.38 -5.95
CA CYS A 22 1.69 8.99 -5.54
C CYS A 22 1.55 10.50 -5.66
N PHE A 23 1.79 11.23 -4.57
CA PHE A 23 1.73 12.69 -4.56
C PHE A 23 2.70 13.26 -3.52
N GLN A 24 3.00 14.55 -3.64
CA GLN A 24 3.93 15.23 -2.78
C GLN A 24 3.26 16.42 -2.10
N VAL A 25 3.53 16.59 -0.81
CA VAL A 25 3.15 17.78 -0.05
C VAL A 25 4.42 18.32 0.62
N ARG A 26 4.91 19.48 0.19
CA ARG A 26 6.18 20.06 0.60
C ARG A 26 7.36 19.09 0.37
N THR A 27 8.07 18.68 1.42
CA THR A 27 9.19 17.72 1.36
C THR A 27 8.76 16.28 1.49
N LEU A 28 7.50 16.02 1.84
CA LEU A 28 6.97 14.69 2.08
C LEU A 28 6.38 14.09 0.80
N GLN A 29 6.89 12.93 0.44
CA GLN A 29 6.33 12.09 -0.61
C GLN A 29 5.38 11.08 -0.01
N TYR A 30 4.17 11.02 -0.54
CA TYR A 30 3.18 10.02 -0.16
C TYR A 30 3.01 8.98 -1.26
N VAL A 31 2.94 7.71 -0.87
CA VAL A 31 2.57 6.60 -1.74
C VAL A 31 1.45 5.83 -1.06
N LEU A 32 0.35 5.67 -1.76
CA LEU A 32 -0.83 4.92 -1.32
C LEU A 32 -1.01 3.70 -2.20
N LEU A 33 -1.32 2.58 -1.58
CA LEU A 33 -1.84 1.38 -2.23
C LEU A 33 -3.06 0.92 -1.43
N CYS A 34 -4.19 0.82 -2.10
CA CYS A 34 -5.46 0.38 -1.53
C CYS A 34 -6.00 -0.77 -2.35
N ASP A 35 -6.52 -1.77 -1.66
CA ASP A 35 -7.25 -2.89 -2.24
C ASP A 35 -8.70 -2.81 -1.75
N GLY A 36 -9.62 -2.64 -2.68
CA GLY A 36 -11.05 -2.53 -2.41
C GLY A 36 -11.67 -3.90 -2.16
N MET A 37 -12.69 -3.95 -1.32
CA MET A 37 -13.37 -5.20 -0.98
C MET A 37 -14.08 -5.82 -2.19
N GLY A 38 -13.79 -7.10 -2.44
CA GLY A 38 -14.40 -7.84 -3.54
C GLY A 38 -13.63 -7.73 -4.84
N THR A 39 -14.33 -7.71 -5.97
CA THR A 39 -13.70 -7.68 -7.30
C THR A 39 -14.40 -6.70 -8.24
N GLY A 40 -13.70 -6.32 -9.31
CA GLY A 40 -14.28 -5.54 -10.40
C GLY A 40 -14.47 -4.05 -10.08
N ALA A 41 -15.48 -3.45 -10.70
CA ALA A 41 -15.68 -1.99 -10.67
C ALA A 41 -16.05 -1.44 -9.29
N GLY A 42 -16.76 -2.22 -8.45
CA GLY A 42 -17.13 -1.80 -7.10
C GLY A 42 -15.91 -1.69 -6.21
N ALA A 43 -15.11 -2.76 -6.12
CA ALA A 43 -13.87 -2.78 -5.35
C ALA A 43 -12.91 -1.65 -5.78
N LYS A 44 -12.80 -1.43 -7.10
CA LYS A 44 -11.99 -0.34 -7.63
C LYS A 44 -12.50 1.03 -7.20
N ALA A 45 -13.82 1.26 -7.21
CA ALA A 45 -14.42 2.52 -6.79
C ALA A 45 -14.15 2.79 -5.30
N ASP A 46 -14.26 1.77 -4.44
CA ASP A 46 -13.98 1.87 -3.01
C ASP A 46 -12.50 2.21 -2.74
N ALA A 47 -11.58 1.55 -3.44
CA ALA A 47 -10.15 1.85 -3.32
C ALA A 47 -9.81 3.27 -3.81
N GLU A 48 -10.39 3.72 -4.92
CA GLU A 48 -10.20 5.07 -5.46
C GLU A 48 -10.81 6.14 -4.53
N GLU A 49 -11.94 5.87 -3.90
CA GLU A 49 -12.57 6.77 -2.91
C GLU A 49 -11.66 6.91 -1.68
N ALA A 50 -11.16 5.80 -1.13
CA ALA A 50 -10.22 5.82 0.00
C ALA A 50 -9.00 6.70 -0.31
N ILE A 51 -8.38 6.50 -1.47
CA ILE A 51 -7.24 7.30 -1.92
C ILE A 51 -7.60 8.78 -2.05
N SER A 52 -8.76 9.09 -2.65
CA SER A 52 -9.20 10.47 -2.85
C SER A 52 -9.42 11.19 -1.52
N LEU A 53 -10.04 10.54 -0.55
CA LEU A 53 -10.28 11.08 0.78
C LEU A 53 -8.97 11.30 1.54
N LEU A 54 -8.10 10.29 1.60
CA LEU A 54 -6.79 10.40 2.26
C LEU A 54 -5.94 11.51 1.64
N ARG A 55 -5.88 11.56 0.31
CA ARG A 55 -5.14 12.62 -0.40
C ARG A 55 -5.68 14.01 -0.11
N ALA A 56 -7.01 14.17 -0.09
CA ALA A 56 -7.64 15.46 0.20
C ALA A 56 -7.31 15.93 1.64
N MET A 57 -7.45 15.04 2.63
CA MET A 57 -7.16 15.35 4.03
C MET A 57 -5.67 15.69 4.23
N ILE A 58 -4.75 14.88 3.70
CA ILE A 58 -3.30 15.11 3.81
C ILE A 58 -2.91 16.42 3.11
N THR A 59 -3.47 16.70 1.96
CA THR A 59 -3.22 17.96 1.23
C THR A 59 -3.78 19.17 1.99
N ALA A 60 -4.88 19.00 2.72
CA ALA A 60 -5.45 20.03 3.60
C ALA A 60 -4.63 20.26 4.90
N GLY A 61 -3.64 19.39 5.17
CA GLY A 61 -2.71 19.56 6.29
C GLY A 61 -2.93 18.62 7.47
N PHE A 62 -3.83 17.64 7.36
CA PHE A 62 -3.96 16.59 8.37
C PHE A 62 -2.71 15.70 8.34
N ALA A 63 -2.25 15.29 9.51
CA ALA A 63 -1.21 14.26 9.60
C ALA A 63 -1.74 12.91 9.08
N ALA A 64 -0.87 12.07 8.50
CA ALA A 64 -1.28 10.79 7.94
C ALA A 64 -2.07 9.90 8.92
N PRO A 65 -1.67 9.74 10.21
CA PRO A 65 -2.47 9.00 11.19
C PRO A 65 -3.86 9.58 11.43
N GLU A 66 -3.98 10.90 11.45
CA GLU A 66 -5.27 11.59 11.64
C GLU A 66 -6.19 11.38 10.44
N ALA A 67 -5.66 11.50 9.23
CA ALA A 67 -6.41 11.25 8.01
C ALA A 67 -6.91 9.80 7.94
N MET A 68 -6.07 8.83 8.33
CA MET A 68 -6.47 7.43 8.40
C MET A 68 -7.54 7.18 9.47
N ALA A 69 -7.42 7.79 10.65
CA ALA A 69 -8.43 7.67 11.69
C ALA A 69 -9.78 8.23 11.24
N LEU A 70 -9.79 9.40 10.59
CA LEU A 70 -11.01 10.00 10.04
C LEU A 70 -11.65 9.11 8.95
N LEU A 71 -10.84 8.48 8.09
CA LEU A 71 -11.35 7.54 7.10
C LEU A 71 -12.02 6.33 7.77
N ASN A 72 -11.44 5.80 8.85
CA ASN A 72 -12.05 4.72 9.62
C ASN A 72 -13.41 5.12 10.18
N GLU A 73 -13.51 6.30 10.77
CA GLU A 73 -14.78 6.83 11.29
C GLU A 73 -15.83 7.00 10.18
N LEU A 74 -15.42 7.47 9.00
CA LEU A 74 -16.32 7.58 7.84
C LEU A 74 -16.86 6.22 7.41
N TYR A 75 -16.03 5.18 7.36
CA TYR A 75 -16.47 3.83 7.02
C TYR A 75 -17.41 3.23 8.06
N LEU A 76 -17.13 3.44 9.35
CA LEU A 76 -18.03 3.01 10.43
C LEU A 76 -19.39 3.72 10.37
N LEU A 77 -19.42 5.01 10.03
CA LEU A 77 -20.67 5.77 9.89
C LEU A 77 -21.49 5.35 8.67
N ARG A 78 -20.86 4.96 7.59
CA ARG A 78 -21.56 4.45 6.38
C ARG A 78 -22.33 3.16 6.69
N GLY A 79 -21.73 2.26 7.46
CA GLY A 79 -22.37 1.02 7.89
C GLY A 79 -22.75 0.05 6.77
N ASP A 80 -22.24 0.28 5.55
CA ASP A 80 -22.51 -0.53 4.36
C ASP A 80 -21.58 -1.76 4.24
N GLY A 81 -20.64 -1.90 5.18
CA GLY A 81 -19.65 -2.97 5.20
C GLY A 81 -18.57 -2.83 4.12
N CYS A 82 -18.53 -1.71 3.40
CA CYS A 82 -17.45 -1.41 2.46
C CYS A 82 -16.20 -1.01 3.24
N PHE A 83 -15.09 -1.62 2.91
CA PHE A 83 -13.78 -1.26 3.44
C PHE A 83 -12.69 -1.56 2.41
N SER A 84 -11.54 -0.92 2.57
CA SER A 84 -10.37 -1.17 1.74
C SER A 84 -9.17 -1.41 2.62
N THR A 85 -8.26 -2.27 2.18
CA THR A 85 -6.95 -2.34 2.83
C THR A 85 -6.14 -1.11 2.44
N ILE A 86 -5.24 -0.66 3.31
CA ILE A 86 -4.46 0.56 3.07
C ILE A 86 -3.00 0.34 3.45
N ASP A 87 -2.13 0.58 2.48
CA ASP A 87 -0.74 0.92 2.67
C ASP A 87 -0.54 2.40 2.40
N LEU A 88 -0.03 3.16 3.38
CA LEU A 88 0.33 4.55 3.23
C LEU A 88 1.79 4.75 3.66
N LEU A 89 2.64 5.06 2.69
CA LEU A 89 4.02 5.51 2.94
C LEU A 89 4.05 7.04 2.97
N GLU A 90 4.60 7.59 4.05
CA GLU A 90 5.04 8.97 4.16
C GLU A 90 6.57 8.99 4.20
N LEU A 91 7.23 9.64 3.26
CA LEU A 91 8.68 9.67 3.13
C LEU A 91 9.19 11.10 2.98
N ASP A 92 10.05 11.55 3.88
CA ASP A 92 10.75 12.82 3.73
C ASP A 92 11.88 12.68 2.70
N LEU A 93 11.77 13.45 1.62
CA LEU A 93 12.73 13.42 0.51
C LEU A 93 14.09 14.05 0.86
N CYS A 94 14.18 14.83 1.94
CA CYS A 94 15.42 15.44 2.39
C CYS A 94 16.26 14.48 3.24
N THR A 95 15.58 13.70 4.11
CA THR A 95 16.24 12.80 5.06
C THR A 95 16.22 11.34 4.64
N ALA A 96 15.31 10.98 3.71
CA ALA A 96 14.99 9.61 3.34
C ALA A 96 14.44 8.77 4.52
N GLU A 97 13.98 9.44 5.57
CA GLU A 97 13.23 8.82 6.67
C GLU A 97 11.74 8.85 6.38
N GLY A 98 11.02 7.83 6.82
CA GLY A 98 9.60 7.74 6.59
C GLY A 98 8.87 6.84 7.56
N MET A 99 7.56 6.84 7.42
CA MET A 99 6.63 5.97 8.13
C MET A 99 5.79 5.20 7.13
N LEU A 100 5.68 3.91 7.33
CA LEU A 100 4.77 3.04 6.60
C LEU A 100 3.62 2.63 7.52
N TYR A 101 2.44 3.10 7.21
CA TYR A 101 1.19 2.73 7.89
C TYR A 101 0.50 1.64 7.09
N LYS A 102 0.01 0.60 7.79
CA LYS A 102 -0.64 -0.55 7.16
C LYS A 102 -1.93 -0.89 7.90
N TRP A 103 -3.05 -0.90 7.18
CA TRP A 103 -4.35 -1.28 7.69
C TRP A 103 -4.95 -2.39 6.83
N GLY A 104 -5.00 -3.60 7.39
CA GLY A 104 -5.46 -4.80 6.69
C GLY A 104 -4.63 -5.22 5.49
N ALA A 105 -3.59 -4.48 5.17
CA ALA A 105 -2.82 -4.64 3.95
C ALA A 105 -1.85 -5.84 3.99
N ALA A 106 -1.63 -6.44 2.83
CA ALA A 106 -0.67 -7.51 2.62
C ALA A 106 0.77 -7.07 3.00
N PRO A 107 1.70 -8.00 3.26
CA PRO A 107 3.07 -7.65 3.62
C PRO A 107 3.76 -6.78 2.59
N SER A 108 4.60 -5.88 3.07
CA SER A 108 5.53 -5.10 2.25
C SER A 108 6.95 -5.62 2.42
N TYR A 109 7.84 -5.27 1.51
CA TYR A 109 9.20 -5.80 1.53
C TYR A 109 10.21 -4.67 1.33
N LEU A 110 11.28 -4.68 2.14
CA LEU A 110 12.47 -3.87 1.91
C LEU A 110 13.55 -4.75 1.31
N LYS A 111 13.97 -4.43 0.08
CA LYS A 111 14.97 -5.19 -0.67
C LYS A 111 16.24 -4.37 -0.85
N LYS A 112 17.40 -5.03 -0.58
CA LYS A 112 18.72 -4.53 -0.91
C LYS A 112 19.58 -5.66 -1.46
N GLY A 113 19.85 -5.65 -2.75
CA GLY A 113 20.47 -6.81 -3.41
C GLY A 113 19.60 -8.08 -3.23
N GLY A 114 20.19 -9.17 -2.79
CA GLY A 114 19.49 -10.42 -2.45
C GLY A 114 18.86 -10.45 -1.05
N ASN A 115 19.11 -9.42 -0.22
CA ASN A 115 18.52 -9.34 1.11
C ASN A 115 17.11 -8.79 1.02
N VAL A 116 16.14 -9.49 1.57
CA VAL A 116 14.72 -9.10 1.62
C VAL A 116 14.24 -9.18 3.05
N LYS A 117 13.76 -8.05 3.56
CA LYS A 117 13.13 -7.94 4.89
C LYS A 117 11.63 -7.74 4.69
N LYS A 118 10.84 -8.68 5.21
CA LYS A 118 9.38 -8.56 5.24
C LYS A 118 8.97 -7.54 6.30
N ILE A 119 8.02 -6.68 5.94
CA ILE A 119 7.37 -5.69 6.81
C ILE A 119 5.89 -6.04 6.81
N GLY A 120 5.36 -6.43 7.96
CA GLY A 120 3.94 -6.74 8.14
C GLY A 120 3.47 -6.14 9.47
N THR A 121 2.24 -5.71 9.51
CA THR A 121 1.54 -5.37 10.74
C THR A 121 0.21 -6.11 10.74
N ALA A 122 -0.08 -6.78 11.85
CA ALA A 122 -1.40 -7.36 12.05
C ALA A 122 -2.33 -6.25 12.55
N SER A 123 -3.01 -5.58 11.65
CA SER A 123 -4.08 -4.65 12.01
C SER A 123 -5.28 -4.90 11.09
N PRO A 124 -6.52 -4.75 11.60
CA PRO A 124 -7.70 -4.89 10.76
C PRO A 124 -7.75 -3.75 9.73
N PRO A 125 -8.45 -3.95 8.60
CA PRO A 125 -8.75 -2.86 7.67
C PRO A 125 -9.66 -1.81 8.33
N PRO A 126 -9.65 -0.56 7.84
CA PRO A 126 -10.53 0.50 8.34
C PRO A 126 -12.00 0.09 8.16
N GLY A 127 -12.83 0.47 9.11
CA GLY A 127 -14.26 0.11 9.14
C GLY A 127 -14.57 -1.24 9.81
N LEU A 128 -13.58 -2.08 10.13
CA LEU A 128 -13.80 -3.38 10.79
C LEU A 128 -13.49 -3.39 12.29
N GLY A 129 -13.07 -2.30 12.88
CA GLY A 129 -12.74 -2.29 14.30
C GLY A 129 -13.03 -0.96 14.98
N VAL A 130 -13.38 -1.05 16.25
CA VAL A 130 -13.57 0.08 17.17
C VAL A 130 -12.56 0.00 18.30
N GLY A 131 -11.84 1.08 18.58
CA GLY A 131 -10.99 1.21 19.75
C GLY A 131 -9.48 1.36 19.47
N GLU A 132 -8.67 1.09 20.50
CA GLU A 132 -7.23 1.34 20.47
C GLU A 132 -6.45 0.47 19.47
N GLU A 133 -7.04 -0.62 18.98
CA GLU A 133 -6.45 -1.52 17.97
C GLU A 133 -6.22 -0.83 16.62
N HIS A 134 -6.93 0.29 16.37
CA HIS A 134 -6.75 1.17 15.21
C HIS A 134 -5.81 2.34 15.47
N ARG A 135 -5.08 2.34 16.58
CA ARG A 135 -3.98 3.29 16.75
C ARG A 135 -2.94 2.99 15.69
N THR A 136 -2.84 3.88 14.74
CA THR A 136 -1.96 3.83 13.57
C THR A 136 -0.48 3.84 13.99
N GLY A 137 -0.03 2.70 14.52
CA GLY A 137 1.39 2.45 14.72
C GLY A 137 2.06 2.25 13.35
N GLY A 138 2.69 3.29 12.81
CA GLY A 138 3.49 3.16 11.60
C GLY A 138 4.80 2.45 11.88
N VAL A 139 5.33 1.77 10.86
CA VAL A 139 6.69 1.23 10.87
C VAL A 139 7.65 2.30 10.37
N ARG A 140 8.57 2.71 11.23
CA ARG A 140 9.62 3.66 10.83
C ARG A 140 10.58 3.00 9.85
N LEU A 141 10.86 3.71 8.77
CA LEU A 141 11.77 3.31 7.71
C LEU A 141 12.83 4.39 7.51
N SER A 142 14.04 3.97 7.14
CA SER A 142 15.09 4.84 6.62
C SER A 142 15.60 4.20 5.35
N LEU A 143 15.30 4.80 4.20
CA LEU A 143 15.66 4.25 2.90
C LEU A 143 17.05 4.70 2.50
N GLN A 144 17.90 3.76 2.16
CA GLN A 144 19.25 4.01 1.68
C GLN A 144 19.31 3.91 0.15
N ARG A 145 20.36 4.49 -0.43
CA ARG A 145 20.60 4.37 -1.87
C ARG A 145 20.72 2.89 -2.28
N GLY A 146 19.96 2.49 -3.28
CA GLY A 146 19.92 1.12 -3.78
C GLY A 146 18.97 0.19 -3.03
N GLU A 147 18.25 0.69 -2.01
CA GLU A 147 17.14 -0.02 -1.41
C GLU A 147 15.84 0.22 -2.17
N LEU A 148 14.99 -0.79 -2.18
CA LEU A 148 13.66 -0.77 -2.81
C LEU A 148 12.62 -1.15 -1.76
N LEU A 149 11.62 -0.29 -1.58
CA LEU A 149 10.43 -0.65 -0.82
C LEU A 149 9.37 -1.15 -1.81
N VAL A 150 8.86 -2.34 -1.56
CA VAL A 150 7.84 -3.01 -2.38
C VAL A 150 6.57 -3.15 -1.57
N LEU A 151 5.48 -2.56 -2.05
CA LEU A 151 4.13 -2.70 -1.52
C LEU A 151 3.36 -3.65 -2.42
N THR A 152 2.59 -4.56 -1.83
CA THR A 152 1.78 -5.55 -2.56
C THR A 152 0.37 -5.62 -1.98
N THR A 153 -0.58 -6.05 -2.80
CA THR A 153 -1.92 -6.47 -2.38
C THR A 153 -1.98 -7.99 -2.21
N ASP A 154 -3.05 -8.52 -1.68
CA ASP A 154 -3.21 -9.95 -1.36
C ASP A 154 -3.30 -10.85 -2.61
N GLY A 155 -3.58 -10.26 -3.78
CA GLY A 155 -3.50 -10.95 -5.06
C GLY A 155 -2.10 -11.46 -5.44
N VAL A 156 -1.04 -11.05 -4.71
CA VAL A 156 0.33 -11.53 -4.92
C VAL A 156 0.70 -12.55 -3.83
N PRO A 157 0.91 -13.85 -4.17
CA PRO A 157 1.28 -14.87 -3.18
C PRO A 157 2.59 -14.53 -2.48
N GLU A 158 2.57 -14.46 -1.15
CA GLU A 158 3.71 -14.01 -0.33
C GLU A 158 4.99 -14.80 -0.61
N ALA A 159 4.90 -16.14 -0.62
CA ALA A 159 6.06 -17.01 -0.79
C ALA A 159 6.72 -16.82 -2.17
N ALA A 160 5.91 -16.73 -3.23
CA ALA A 160 6.39 -16.50 -4.58
C ALA A 160 7.03 -15.11 -4.73
N CYS A 161 6.39 -14.09 -4.17
CA CYS A 161 6.91 -12.73 -4.14
C CYS A 161 8.27 -12.66 -3.43
N GLU A 162 8.37 -13.23 -2.24
CA GLU A 162 9.62 -13.22 -1.47
C GLU A 162 10.73 -13.97 -2.18
N GLN A 163 10.44 -15.13 -2.77
CA GLN A 163 11.40 -15.89 -3.56
C GLN A 163 11.89 -15.08 -4.77
N TYR A 164 10.98 -14.48 -5.52
CA TYR A 164 11.33 -13.62 -6.65
C TYR A 164 12.20 -12.45 -6.22
N LEU A 165 11.83 -11.74 -5.17
CA LEU A 165 12.60 -10.61 -4.67
C LEU A 165 14.01 -10.99 -4.22
N ARG A 166 14.22 -12.20 -3.69
CA ARG A 166 15.55 -12.71 -3.29
C ARG A 166 16.43 -13.05 -4.48
N THR A 167 15.84 -13.52 -5.58
CA THR A 167 16.56 -14.07 -6.74
C THR A 167 16.71 -13.07 -7.89
N CYS A 168 15.78 -12.11 -8.03
CA CYS A 168 15.87 -11.12 -9.09
C CYS A 168 17.09 -10.20 -8.90
N GLY A 169 17.77 -9.90 -9.99
CA GLY A 169 18.92 -9.01 -10.02
C GLY A 169 18.56 -7.55 -9.81
N ALA A 170 19.46 -6.67 -10.24
CA ALA A 170 19.20 -5.23 -10.26
C ALA A 170 18.22 -4.91 -11.39
N LEU A 171 17.03 -4.47 -11.02
CA LEU A 171 15.93 -4.10 -11.90
C LEU A 171 15.52 -2.64 -11.64
N SER A 172 14.98 -1.98 -12.65
CA SER A 172 14.25 -0.74 -12.43
C SER A 172 12.99 -0.99 -11.60
N PRO A 173 12.46 0.00 -10.86
CA PRO A 173 11.23 -0.17 -10.10
C PRO A 173 10.04 -0.67 -10.95
N ARG A 174 9.98 -0.28 -12.22
CA ARG A 174 8.92 -0.73 -13.14
C ARG A 174 9.06 -2.20 -13.52
N GLU A 175 10.27 -2.65 -13.81
CA GLU A 175 10.54 -4.06 -14.11
C GLU A 175 10.31 -4.94 -12.89
N LEU A 176 10.72 -4.47 -11.71
CA LEU A 176 10.47 -5.18 -10.46
C LEU A 176 8.97 -5.34 -10.19
N ALA A 177 8.19 -4.26 -10.33
CA ALA A 177 6.74 -4.32 -10.15
C ALA A 177 6.08 -5.29 -11.14
N ALA A 178 6.52 -5.32 -12.40
CA ALA A 178 6.01 -6.25 -13.39
C ALA A 178 6.33 -7.72 -13.03
N GLY A 179 7.54 -7.99 -12.54
CA GLY A 179 7.93 -9.32 -12.10
C GLY A 179 7.20 -9.80 -10.85
N VAL A 180 6.96 -8.90 -9.89
CA VAL A 180 6.17 -9.20 -8.69
C VAL A 180 4.73 -9.60 -9.06
N VAL A 181 4.09 -8.86 -9.96
CA VAL A 181 2.74 -9.19 -10.42
C VAL A 181 2.71 -10.49 -11.22
N ALA A 182 3.76 -10.81 -11.99
CA ALA A 182 3.85 -12.07 -12.72
C ALA A 182 3.80 -13.29 -11.78
N CYS A 183 4.26 -13.17 -10.52
CA CYS A 183 4.16 -14.23 -9.52
C CYS A 183 2.71 -14.64 -9.21
N ALA A 184 1.74 -13.73 -9.40
CA ALA A 184 0.32 -14.02 -9.21
C ALA A 184 -0.28 -14.86 -10.34
N SER A 185 0.33 -14.87 -11.52
CA SER A 185 -0.17 -15.57 -12.71
C SER A 185 0.30 -17.03 -12.78
N GLU A 186 1.29 -17.42 -11.98
CA GLU A 186 1.88 -18.75 -11.94
C GLU A 186 1.29 -19.64 -10.83
N SER A 187 0.36 -19.10 -10.03
CA SER A 187 -0.34 -19.78 -8.93
C SER A 187 -1.77 -20.09 -9.31
#